data_d090f55a501ba1a35b77ee3f423bb178
#
_entry.id   d090f55a501ba1a35b77ee3f423bb178
#
_cell.length_a   1.000
_cell.length_b   1.000
_cell.length_c   1.000
_cell.angle_alpha   90.00
_cell.angle_beta   90.00
_cell.angle_gamma   90.00
#
_symmetry.space_group_name_H-M   'P 1'
#
loop_
_entity.id
_entity.type
_entity.pdbx_description
1 polymer ?
#
loop_
_entity_poly.entity_id
_entity_poly.type
_entity_poly.pdbx_seq_one_letter_code
_entity_poly.pdbx_strand_id
1 'polypeptide(L)'
;MSKPVAIVMGSDSDWPIMQEAAAILEECGIEYEANVISAHRTPDEMLTFAHSAVSSGFKVIIAGAGGAAHLPGMIAAATTLPVIGVPVPLKYLDGMDSLLSIVQMPAGIPVATVGVGNAKNAGLLAARILGTSDVAISVKVAGLMEKARVESLQKGQNLNAKRNQKTGF
;
A
#
# COMPACT_ATOMS: atom_id res chain seq x y z
N MET A 1 12.09 14.48 -12.64
CA MET A 1 11.55 13.15 -13.03
C MET A 1 10.13 13.07 -12.53
N SER A 2 9.22 12.45 -13.27
CA SER A 2 7.83 12.31 -12.82
C SER A 2 7.78 11.28 -11.68
N LYS A 3 7.05 11.58 -10.60
CA LYS A 3 6.80 10.65 -9.49
C LYS A 3 5.54 9.83 -9.83
N PRO A 4 5.65 8.58 -10.24
CA PRO A 4 4.49 7.81 -10.72
C PRO A 4 3.56 7.34 -9.62
N VAL A 5 3.97 7.39 -8.35
CA VAL A 5 3.16 6.95 -7.20
C VAL A 5 2.94 8.10 -6.23
N ALA A 6 1.70 8.30 -5.83
CA ALA A 6 1.35 9.12 -4.68
C ALA A 6 1.03 8.24 -3.47
N ILE A 7 1.61 8.56 -2.32
CA ILE A 7 1.24 7.99 -1.01
C ILE A 7 0.49 9.10 -0.27
N VAL A 8 -0.78 8.88 0.03
CA VAL A 8 -1.61 9.85 0.76
C VAL A 8 -2.19 9.24 2.02
N MET A 9 -2.30 10.05 3.07
CA MET A 9 -2.81 9.60 4.36
C MET A 9 -3.63 10.68 5.04
N GLY A 10 -4.57 10.29 5.89
CA GLY A 10 -5.49 11.20 6.58
C GLY A 10 -4.83 12.02 7.68
N SER A 11 -3.71 11.54 8.22
CA SER A 11 -2.93 12.18 9.29
C SER A 11 -1.47 11.76 9.19
N ASP A 12 -0.58 12.59 9.72
CA ASP A 12 0.84 12.27 9.90
C ASP A 12 1.07 11.10 10.87
N SER A 13 0.13 10.87 11.79
CA SER A 13 0.11 9.69 12.68
C SER A 13 0.03 8.35 11.92
N ASP A 14 -0.37 8.35 10.65
CA ASP A 14 -0.46 7.15 9.81
C ASP A 14 0.91 6.81 9.18
N TRP A 15 1.84 7.77 9.16
CA TRP A 15 3.14 7.62 8.51
C TRP A 15 3.97 6.42 9.00
N PRO A 16 4.02 6.09 10.30
CA PRO A 16 4.76 4.90 10.77
C PRO A 16 4.33 3.59 10.08
N ILE A 17 3.10 3.51 9.59
CA ILE A 17 2.62 2.38 8.79
C ILE A 17 2.88 2.64 7.31
N MET A 18 2.51 3.82 6.80
CA MET A 18 2.57 4.14 5.38
C MET A 18 4.01 4.19 4.82
N GLN A 19 5.02 4.50 5.64
CA GLN A 19 6.44 4.45 5.25
C GLN A 19 6.90 3.07 4.75
N GLU A 20 6.23 1.99 5.14
CA GLU A 20 6.52 0.64 4.62
C GLU A 20 6.25 0.53 3.11
N ALA A 21 5.26 1.27 2.59
CA ALA A 21 5.02 1.35 1.15
C ALA A 21 6.15 2.13 0.47
N ALA A 22 6.57 3.25 1.07
CA ALA A 22 7.68 4.06 0.57
C ALA A 22 8.98 3.24 0.47
N ALA A 23 9.32 2.48 1.51
CA ALA A 23 10.51 1.63 1.52
C ALA A 23 10.52 0.60 0.36
N ILE A 24 9.37 0.01 0.05
CA ILE A 24 9.27 -0.91 -1.09
C ILE A 24 9.40 -0.20 -2.43
N LEU A 25 8.83 0.98 -2.58
CA LEU A 25 8.99 1.76 -3.80
C LEU A 25 10.46 2.14 -4.03
N GLU A 26 11.17 2.55 -2.97
CA GLU A 26 12.61 2.83 -3.01
C GLU A 26 13.43 1.58 -3.39
N GLU A 27 13.13 0.41 -2.81
CA GLU A 27 13.79 -0.86 -3.16
C GLU A 27 13.57 -1.23 -4.64
N CYS A 28 12.41 -0.86 -5.19
CA CYS A 28 12.09 -1.03 -6.60
C CYS A 28 12.64 0.09 -7.52
N GLY A 29 13.22 1.16 -6.96
CA GLY A 29 13.70 2.32 -7.72
C GLY A 29 12.55 3.18 -8.28
N ILE A 30 11.41 3.19 -7.61
CA ILE A 30 10.21 3.94 -8.02
C ILE A 30 10.13 5.24 -7.22
N GLU A 31 10.14 6.37 -7.91
CA GLU A 31 9.92 7.68 -7.31
C GLU A 31 8.47 7.84 -6.83
N TYR A 32 8.29 8.47 -5.70
CA TYR A 32 6.97 8.72 -5.12
C TYR A 32 6.86 10.11 -4.50
N GLU A 33 5.64 10.50 -4.21
CA GLU A 33 5.33 11.68 -3.39
C GLU A 33 4.47 11.24 -2.21
N ALA A 34 4.77 11.73 -1.00
CA ALA A 34 4.00 11.44 0.21
C ALA A 34 3.35 12.72 0.75
N ASN A 35 2.04 12.70 0.99
CA ASN A 35 1.27 13.84 1.44
C ASN A 35 0.24 13.46 2.51
N VAL A 36 -0.01 14.37 3.43
CA VAL A 36 -1.14 14.30 4.36
C VAL A 36 -2.31 15.09 3.76
N ILE A 37 -3.41 14.38 3.46
CA ILE A 37 -4.63 14.95 2.88
C ILE A 37 -5.82 14.32 3.61
N SER A 38 -6.52 15.10 4.42
CA SER A 38 -7.64 14.59 5.22
C SER A 38 -8.97 14.69 4.46
N ALA A 39 -9.62 13.55 4.19
CA ALA A 39 -10.94 13.55 3.57
C ALA A 39 -12.01 14.32 4.38
N HIS A 40 -11.87 14.36 5.70
CA HIS A 40 -12.85 15.00 6.60
C HIS A 40 -12.52 16.44 6.97
N ARG A 41 -11.23 16.81 6.99
CA ARG A 41 -10.79 18.15 7.44
C ARG A 41 -10.41 19.07 6.29
N THR A 42 -10.00 18.50 5.17
CA THR A 42 -9.58 19.19 3.94
C THR A 42 -10.20 18.52 2.70
N PRO A 43 -11.56 18.44 2.61
CA PRO A 43 -12.22 17.70 1.52
C PRO A 43 -11.97 18.33 0.15
N ASP A 44 -11.88 19.66 0.05
CA ASP A 44 -11.67 20.36 -1.22
C ASP A 44 -10.26 20.11 -1.76
N GLU A 45 -9.25 20.09 -0.91
CA GLU A 45 -7.87 19.76 -1.26
C GLU A 45 -7.76 18.28 -1.69
N MET A 46 -8.49 17.40 -1.03
CA MET A 46 -8.54 15.97 -1.39
C MET A 46 -9.15 15.79 -2.78
N LEU A 47 -10.27 16.45 -3.09
CA LEU A 47 -10.90 16.40 -4.41
C LEU A 47 -10.00 17.05 -5.47
N THR A 48 -9.37 18.17 -5.18
CA THR A 48 -8.42 18.83 -6.07
C THR A 48 -7.25 17.91 -6.41
N PHE A 49 -6.66 17.27 -5.40
CA PHE A 49 -5.61 16.25 -5.59
C PHE A 49 -6.10 15.12 -6.50
N ALA A 50 -7.25 14.51 -6.20
CA ALA A 50 -7.76 13.36 -6.94
C ALA A 50 -8.04 13.70 -8.42
N HIS A 51 -8.68 14.85 -8.69
CA HIS A 51 -8.97 15.32 -10.06
C HIS A 51 -7.70 15.66 -10.85
N SER A 52 -6.67 16.20 -10.21
CA SER A 52 -5.41 16.57 -10.88
C SER A 52 -4.38 15.44 -10.95
N ALA A 53 -4.61 14.31 -10.28
CA ALA A 53 -3.62 13.24 -10.14
C ALA A 53 -3.09 12.73 -11.48
N VAL A 54 -3.97 12.53 -12.48
CA VAL A 54 -3.58 12.08 -13.83
C VAL A 54 -2.69 13.11 -14.52
N SER A 55 -3.08 14.38 -14.52
CA SER A 55 -2.34 15.48 -15.16
C SER A 55 -1.03 15.80 -14.43
N SER A 56 -0.93 15.51 -13.13
CA SER A 56 0.29 15.59 -12.34
C SER A 56 1.29 14.46 -12.62
N GLY A 57 0.90 13.47 -13.44
CA GLY A 57 1.79 12.39 -13.89
C GLY A 57 1.77 11.15 -13.00
N PHE A 58 0.94 11.09 -11.96
CA PHE A 58 0.74 9.88 -11.17
C PHE A 58 0.12 8.76 -12.03
N LYS A 59 0.42 7.52 -11.67
CA LYS A 59 -0.09 6.29 -12.29
C LYS A 59 -0.84 5.42 -11.28
N VAL A 60 -0.46 5.50 -10.00
CA VAL A 60 -1.05 4.73 -8.90
C VAL A 60 -1.12 5.61 -7.66
N ILE A 61 -2.19 5.50 -6.90
CA ILE A 61 -2.34 6.17 -5.61
C ILE A 61 -2.42 5.10 -4.52
N ILE A 62 -1.58 5.22 -3.49
CA ILE A 62 -1.66 4.43 -2.25
C ILE A 62 -2.27 5.34 -1.20
N ALA A 63 -3.44 5.00 -0.67
CA ALA A 63 -4.17 5.82 0.28
C ALA A 63 -4.38 5.07 1.60
N GLY A 64 -3.86 5.64 2.70
CA GLY A 64 -3.99 5.10 4.06
C GLY A 64 -4.98 5.89 4.89
N ALA A 65 -5.84 5.21 5.63
CA ALA A 65 -6.77 5.83 6.56
C ALA A 65 -7.18 4.89 7.69
N GLY A 66 -7.45 5.45 8.87
CA GLY A 66 -7.91 4.72 10.05
C GLY A 66 -9.31 5.14 10.50
N GLY A 67 -10.00 4.23 11.22
CA GLY A 67 -11.34 4.46 11.75
C GLY A 67 -12.39 4.53 10.63
N ALA A 68 -13.10 5.67 10.54
CA ALA A 68 -13.95 6.01 9.39
C ALA A 68 -13.06 6.32 8.17
N ALA A 69 -12.48 5.29 7.59
CA ALA A 69 -11.40 5.36 6.61
C ALA A 69 -11.93 5.69 5.21
N HIS A 70 -12.51 6.87 5.03
CA HIS A 70 -13.19 7.28 3.80
C HIS A 70 -12.22 7.73 2.70
N LEU A 71 -10.99 8.14 3.04
CA LEU A 71 -10.03 8.73 2.10
C LEU A 71 -9.79 7.90 0.83
N PRO A 72 -9.51 6.57 0.90
CA PRO A 72 -9.26 5.79 -0.30
C PRO A 72 -10.46 5.75 -1.25
N GLY A 73 -11.67 5.53 -0.72
CA GLY A 73 -12.90 5.48 -1.49
C GLY A 73 -13.27 6.82 -2.12
N MET A 74 -13.10 7.92 -1.39
CA MET A 74 -13.37 9.28 -1.90
C MET A 74 -12.40 9.66 -3.02
N ILE A 75 -11.11 9.32 -2.90
CA ILE A 75 -10.14 9.51 -3.97
C ILE A 75 -10.50 8.64 -5.18
N ALA A 76 -10.84 7.37 -4.99
CA ALA A 76 -11.22 6.47 -6.08
C ALA A 76 -12.46 6.94 -6.85
N ALA A 77 -13.39 7.63 -6.17
CA ALA A 77 -14.56 8.22 -6.80
C ALA A 77 -14.25 9.46 -7.67
N ALA A 78 -13.07 10.08 -7.50
CA ALA A 78 -12.70 11.33 -8.14
C ALA A 78 -11.49 11.21 -9.09
N THR A 79 -10.99 10.00 -9.34
CA THR A 79 -9.88 9.74 -10.27
C THR A 79 -10.11 8.47 -11.08
N THR A 80 -9.47 8.37 -12.24
CA THR A 80 -9.42 7.14 -13.04
C THR A 80 -8.20 6.28 -12.74
N LEU A 81 -7.30 6.73 -11.87
CA LEU A 81 -6.11 5.97 -11.48
C LEU A 81 -6.45 4.80 -10.56
N PRO A 82 -5.69 3.71 -10.60
CA PRO A 82 -5.77 2.67 -9.58
C PRO A 82 -5.52 3.25 -8.18
N VAL A 83 -6.44 2.96 -7.24
CA VAL A 83 -6.29 3.33 -5.83
C VAL A 83 -6.11 2.06 -5.00
N ILE A 84 -5.03 2.03 -4.21
CA ILE A 84 -4.72 0.97 -3.28
C ILE A 84 -5.00 1.48 -1.88
N GLY A 85 -5.95 0.86 -1.20
CA GLY A 85 -6.36 1.24 0.16
C GLY A 85 -5.58 0.47 1.23
N VAL A 86 -5.04 1.20 2.19
CA VAL A 86 -4.34 0.65 3.36
C VAL A 86 -5.18 0.93 4.61
N PRO A 87 -5.82 -0.09 5.20
CA PRO A 87 -6.49 0.07 6.48
C PRO A 87 -5.46 0.30 7.58
N VAL A 88 -5.46 1.49 8.18
CA VAL A 88 -4.58 1.83 9.31
C VAL A 88 -5.27 1.43 10.61
N PRO A 89 -4.68 0.53 11.44
CA PRO A 89 -5.27 0.15 12.70
C PRO A 89 -5.20 1.31 13.70
N LEU A 90 -6.30 1.57 14.41
CA LEU A 90 -6.38 2.50 15.51
C LEU A 90 -6.54 1.76 16.84
N LYS A 91 -6.62 2.51 17.93
CA LYS A 91 -6.72 1.98 19.31
C LYS A 91 -7.92 1.05 19.52
N TYR A 92 -9.02 1.27 18.82
CA TYR A 92 -10.25 0.50 18.97
C TYR A 92 -10.50 -0.37 17.75
N LEU A 93 -11.21 -1.49 17.94
CA LEU A 93 -11.65 -2.43 16.89
C LEU A 93 -10.52 -3.08 16.07
N ASP A 94 -9.25 -2.96 16.49
CA ASP A 94 -8.08 -3.61 15.86
C ASP A 94 -7.98 -3.39 14.34
N GLY A 95 -8.47 -2.26 13.84
CA GLY A 95 -8.46 -1.90 12.41
C GLY A 95 -9.60 -2.50 11.59
N MET A 96 -10.56 -3.21 12.19
CA MET A 96 -11.72 -3.74 11.47
C MET A 96 -12.62 -2.64 10.93
N ASP A 97 -12.79 -1.54 11.66
CA ASP A 97 -13.48 -0.34 11.22
C ASP A 97 -12.83 0.25 9.97
N SER A 98 -11.49 0.38 9.97
CA SER A 98 -10.72 0.86 8.83
C SER A 98 -10.85 -0.07 7.63
N LEU A 99 -10.72 -1.39 7.83
CA LEU A 99 -10.85 -2.38 6.78
C LEU A 99 -12.23 -2.35 6.14
N LEU A 100 -13.29 -2.41 6.94
CA LEU A 100 -14.67 -2.44 6.44
C LEU A 100 -15.06 -1.13 5.76
N SER A 101 -14.54 0.02 6.21
CA SER A 101 -14.76 1.32 5.57
C SER A 101 -14.13 1.40 4.18
N ILE A 102 -12.99 0.72 3.95
CA ILE A 102 -12.25 0.78 2.69
C ILE A 102 -12.72 -0.30 1.71
N VAL A 103 -12.95 -1.54 2.18
CA VAL A 103 -13.17 -2.68 1.28
C VAL A 103 -14.58 -2.74 0.69
N GLN A 104 -15.58 -2.18 1.39
CA GLN A 104 -17.01 -2.26 0.99
C GLN A 104 -17.42 -1.15 0.00
N MET A 105 -16.65 -1.02 -1.09
CA MET A 105 -16.94 -0.04 -2.12
C MET A 105 -18.11 -0.46 -3.02
N PRO A 106 -18.93 0.50 -3.49
CA PRO A 106 -20.01 0.21 -4.43
C PRO A 106 -19.46 -0.21 -5.80
N ALA A 107 -20.25 -0.95 -6.55
CA ALA A 107 -19.92 -1.31 -7.93
C ALA A 107 -19.63 -0.04 -8.78
N GLY A 108 -18.54 -0.08 -9.54
CA GLY A 108 -18.08 1.03 -10.38
C GLY A 108 -16.97 1.90 -9.74
N ILE A 109 -16.75 1.85 -8.42
CA ILE A 109 -15.72 2.61 -7.73
C ILE A 109 -14.78 1.63 -6.99
N PRO A 110 -13.82 1.00 -7.67
CA PRO A 110 -12.96 0.00 -7.06
C PRO A 110 -11.85 0.62 -6.21
N VAL A 111 -11.56 -0.01 -5.06
CA VAL A 111 -10.34 0.20 -4.27
C VAL A 111 -9.68 -1.15 -4.03
N ALA A 112 -8.41 -1.30 -4.43
CA ALA A 112 -7.62 -2.51 -4.18
C ALA A 112 -7.15 -2.52 -2.72
N THR A 113 -7.93 -3.09 -1.82
CA THR A 113 -7.66 -3.05 -0.38
C THR A 113 -6.65 -4.13 0.03
N VAL A 114 -5.58 -3.74 0.73
CA VAL A 114 -4.61 -4.67 1.34
C VAL A 114 -5.01 -5.02 2.79
N GLY A 115 -4.27 -5.95 3.41
CA GLY A 115 -4.50 -6.31 4.82
C GLY A 115 -4.30 -5.14 5.78
N VAL A 116 -4.89 -5.22 6.97
CA VAL A 116 -4.76 -4.20 8.03
C VAL A 116 -3.27 -3.96 8.35
N GLY A 117 -2.84 -2.69 8.32
CA GLY A 117 -1.47 -2.27 8.57
C GLY A 117 -0.45 -2.68 7.50
N ASN A 118 -0.87 -3.33 6.40
CA ASN A 118 0.05 -3.91 5.42
C ASN A 118 0.38 -2.96 4.27
N ALA A 119 0.92 -1.79 4.59
CA ALA A 119 1.36 -0.82 3.58
C ALA A 119 2.50 -1.37 2.70
N LYS A 120 3.31 -2.32 3.21
CA LYS A 120 4.31 -3.03 2.42
C LYS A 120 3.68 -3.70 1.18
N ASN A 121 2.57 -4.39 1.35
CA ASN A 121 1.86 -5.01 0.22
C ASN A 121 1.23 -3.96 -0.71
N ALA A 122 0.87 -2.78 -0.23
CA ALA A 122 0.41 -1.70 -1.10
C ALA A 122 1.54 -1.18 -2.00
N GLY A 123 2.75 -1.00 -1.47
CA GLY A 123 3.95 -0.69 -2.26
C GLY A 123 4.27 -1.76 -3.29
N LEU A 124 4.22 -3.05 -2.90
CA LEU A 124 4.42 -4.17 -3.84
C LEU A 124 3.36 -4.22 -4.93
N LEU A 125 2.09 -3.95 -4.61
CA LEU A 125 1.01 -3.94 -5.59
C LEU A 125 1.17 -2.77 -6.57
N ALA A 126 1.53 -1.58 -6.09
CA ALA A 126 1.87 -0.44 -6.95
C ALA A 126 3.03 -0.76 -7.89
N ALA A 127 4.11 -1.36 -7.37
CA ALA A 127 5.25 -1.79 -8.19
C ALA A 127 4.84 -2.84 -9.25
N ARG A 128 3.95 -3.77 -8.93
CA ARG A 128 3.41 -4.75 -9.89
C ARG A 128 2.58 -4.08 -10.98
N ILE A 129 1.73 -3.11 -10.61
CA ILE A 129 0.92 -2.36 -11.60
C ILE A 129 1.85 -1.64 -12.57
N LEU A 130 2.87 -0.92 -12.08
CA LEU A 130 3.84 -0.23 -12.94
C LEU A 130 4.69 -1.21 -13.75
N GLY A 131 5.07 -2.35 -13.16
CA GLY A 131 5.85 -3.39 -13.81
C GLY A 131 5.15 -4.07 -15.00
N THR A 132 3.85 -3.89 -15.20
CA THR A 132 3.12 -4.38 -16.39
C THR A 132 3.58 -3.67 -17.68
N SER A 133 4.10 -2.46 -17.55
CA SER A 133 4.58 -1.64 -18.67
C SER A 133 6.06 -1.24 -18.55
N ASP A 134 6.73 -1.59 -17.43
CA ASP A 134 8.14 -1.29 -17.17
C ASP A 134 8.90 -2.57 -16.77
N VAL A 135 9.75 -3.04 -17.69
CA VAL A 135 10.53 -4.27 -17.52
C VAL A 135 11.52 -4.16 -16.36
N ALA A 136 12.12 -2.98 -16.14
CA ALA A 136 13.09 -2.81 -15.05
C ALA A 136 12.41 -2.96 -13.67
N ILE A 137 11.21 -2.40 -13.51
CA ILE A 137 10.39 -2.58 -12.30
C ILE A 137 9.97 -4.04 -12.15
N SER A 138 9.53 -4.69 -13.23
CA SER A 138 9.13 -6.10 -13.22
C SER A 138 10.27 -7.01 -12.74
N VAL A 139 11.50 -6.78 -13.18
CA VAL A 139 12.69 -7.52 -12.73
C VAL A 139 12.95 -7.31 -11.23
N LYS A 140 12.80 -6.08 -10.72
CA LYS A 140 12.93 -5.79 -9.28
C LYS A 140 11.88 -6.54 -8.46
N VAL A 141 10.62 -6.54 -8.90
CA VAL A 141 9.54 -7.27 -8.25
C VAL A 141 9.83 -8.78 -8.23
N ALA A 142 10.31 -9.36 -9.33
CA ALA A 142 10.71 -10.77 -9.39
C ALA A 142 11.84 -11.08 -8.38
N GLY A 143 12.82 -10.20 -8.25
CA GLY A 143 13.89 -10.31 -7.26
C GLY A 143 13.37 -10.32 -5.81
N LEU A 144 12.40 -9.44 -5.49
CA LEU A 144 11.75 -9.43 -4.18
C LEU A 144 10.98 -10.73 -3.88
N MET A 145 10.30 -11.27 -4.89
CA MET A 145 9.60 -12.56 -4.75
C MET A 145 10.58 -13.71 -4.50
N GLU A 146 11.70 -13.75 -5.22
CA GLU A 146 12.73 -14.78 -5.01
C GLU A 146 13.38 -14.66 -3.62
N LYS A 147 13.69 -13.45 -3.17
CA LYS A 147 14.19 -13.20 -1.81
C LYS A 147 13.23 -13.76 -0.76
N ALA A 148 11.93 -13.45 -0.88
CA ALA A 148 10.92 -13.97 0.05
C ALA A 148 10.81 -15.50 0.01
N ARG A 149 10.94 -16.11 -1.18
CA ARG A 149 10.99 -17.57 -1.34
C ARG A 149 12.17 -18.20 -0.60
N VAL A 150 13.36 -17.65 -0.80
CA VAL A 150 14.60 -18.15 -0.16
C VAL A 150 14.51 -18.02 1.36
N GLU A 151 14.06 -16.87 1.87
CA GLU A 151 13.86 -16.66 3.30
C GLU A 151 12.87 -17.68 3.92
N SER A 152 11.78 -17.96 3.21
CA SER A 152 10.78 -18.94 3.66
C SER A 152 11.36 -20.36 3.73
N LEU A 153 12.11 -20.77 2.71
CA LEU A 153 12.78 -22.08 2.70
C LEU A 153 13.82 -22.22 3.83
N GLN A 154 14.60 -21.14 4.07
CA GLN A 154 15.58 -21.12 5.16
C GLN A 154 14.92 -21.25 6.55
N LYS A 155 13.77 -20.57 6.75
CA LYS A 155 12.99 -20.72 8.00
C LYS A 155 12.53 -22.17 8.21
N GLY A 156 12.08 -22.84 7.13
CA GLY A 156 11.70 -24.25 7.17
C GLY A 156 12.88 -25.16 7.55
N GLN A 157 14.03 -24.98 6.94
CA GLN A 157 15.26 -25.73 7.26
C GLN A 157 15.69 -25.51 8.72
N ASN A 158 15.68 -24.26 9.19
CA ASN A 158 16.03 -23.93 10.58
C ASN A 158 15.07 -24.56 11.59
N LEU A 159 13.76 -24.61 11.28
CA LEU A 159 12.78 -25.29 12.13
C LEU A 159 13.05 -26.79 12.22
N ASN A 160 13.34 -27.45 11.09
CA ASN A 160 13.64 -28.88 11.04
C ASN A 160 14.94 -29.20 11.81
N ALA A 161 15.98 -28.39 11.67
CA ALA A 161 17.23 -28.54 12.42
C ALA A 161 17.00 -28.44 13.94
N LYS A 162 16.20 -27.48 14.41
CA LYS A 162 15.86 -27.34 15.83
C LYS A 162 15.04 -28.51 16.38
N ARG A 163 14.15 -29.08 15.56
CA ARG A 163 13.37 -30.27 15.97
C ARG A 163 14.28 -31.50 16.12
N ASN A 164 15.19 -31.72 15.15
CA ASN A 164 16.09 -32.85 15.18
C ASN A 164 17.08 -32.81 16.35
N GLN A 165 17.50 -31.59 16.77
CA GLN A 165 18.33 -31.42 17.98
C GLN A 165 17.58 -31.76 19.29
N LYS A 166 16.24 -31.60 19.34
CA LYS A 166 15.43 -31.92 20.53
C LYS A 166 15.05 -33.40 20.62
N THR A 167 15.18 -34.18 19.54
CA THR A 167 14.86 -35.60 19.47
C THR A 167 16.12 -36.49 19.46
N GLY A 168 17.31 -35.91 19.56
CA GLY A 168 18.59 -36.64 19.68
C GLY A 168 18.78 -37.16 21.12
N PHE A 169 18.41 -38.39 21.38
CA PHE A 169 18.99 -39.23 22.41
C PHE A 169 20.20 -39.93 21.85
#